data_47bff263c2ee4864d6ac8f7a32b52b5a
#
_entry.id   47bff263c2ee4864d6ac8f7a32b52b5a
#
_cell.length_a   1.000
_cell.length_b   1.000
_cell.length_c   1.000
_cell.angle_alpha   90.00
_cell.angle_beta   90.00
_cell.angle_gamma   90.00
#
_symmetry.space_group_name_H-M   'P 1'
#
loop_
_entity.id
_entity.type
_entity.pdbx_description
1 polymer ?
#
loop_
_entity_poly.entity_id
_entity_poly.type
_entity_poly.pdbx_seq_one_letter_code
_entity_poly.pdbx_strand_id
1 'polypeptide(L)'
;MTEGEFESLKEMHATSPVFVPEPLAWGRYNQSEPETYFLLAEFRNVGEQPPDPIKFTARLAELHRNSKSPTGKFGFHTTTCHAFIEQITDCWEDSWSRLFQRQLAHIVAMDQAKNGMWEDFKIVCDLTLEKVVPRLLVPLQSEGRSIKPCLIHGDLWDENTATDMNTGEPFIFDAGSMYV
;
A
#
# COMPACT_ATOMS: atom_id res chain seq x y z
N MET A 1 -5.86 6.01 9.78
CA MET A 1 -6.01 6.38 8.36
C MET A 1 -4.99 7.45 7.97
N THR A 2 -5.13 8.70 8.33
CA THR A 2 -4.23 9.80 7.94
C THR A 2 -2.75 9.61 8.34
N GLU A 3 -2.49 9.01 9.51
CA GLU A 3 -1.12 8.66 9.93
C GLU A 3 -0.49 7.62 9.00
N GLY A 4 -1.24 6.58 8.65
CA GLY A 4 -0.75 5.53 7.73
C GLY A 4 -0.44 6.08 6.34
N GLU A 5 -1.26 6.99 5.82
CA GLU A 5 -1.01 7.68 4.57
C GLU A 5 0.24 8.59 4.64
N PHE A 6 0.37 9.37 5.72
CA PHE A 6 1.55 10.21 5.95
C PHE A 6 2.85 9.38 5.99
N GLU A 7 2.88 8.30 6.76
CA GLU A 7 4.06 7.43 6.85
C GLU A 7 4.33 6.70 5.52
N SER A 8 3.28 6.35 4.77
CA SER A 8 3.41 5.80 3.41
C SER A 8 4.10 6.77 2.47
N LEU A 9 3.59 8.00 2.38
CA LEU A 9 4.19 9.05 1.54
C LEU A 9 5.61 9.38 1.95
N LYS A 10 5.91 9.39 3.24
CA LYS A 10 7.24 9.68 3.78
C LYS A 10 8.28 8.63 3.35
N GLU A 11 7.97 7.34 3.47
CA GLU A 11 8.85 6.26 3.02
C GLU A 11 9.03 6.26 1.50
N MET A 12 7.95 6.52 0.76
CA MET A 12 7.98 6.59 -0.70
C MET A 12 8.76 7.81 -1.19
N HIS A 13 8.51 8.98 -0.61
CA HIS A 13 9.24 10.22 -0.94
C HIS A 13 10.73 10.09 -0.65
N ALA A 14 11.11 9.54 0.51
CA ALA A 14 12.51 9.28 0.85
C ALA A 14 13.21 8.36 -0.17
N THR A 15 12.45 7.45 -0.81
CA THR A 15 12.97 6.55 -1.83
C THR A 15 12.98 7.19 -3.22
N SER A 16 11.98 8.01 -3.56
CA SER A 16 11.80 8.61 -4.89
C SER A 16 11.14 10.00 -4.82
N PRO A 17 11.87 11.05 -4.43
CA PRO A 17 11.31 12.38 -4.18
C PRO A 17 10.72 13.08 -5.42
N VAL A 18 11.17 12.71 -6.62
CA VAL A 18 10.59 13.25 -7.86
C VAL A 18 9.23 12.64 -8.14
N PHE A 19 9.03 11.37 -7.76
CA PHE A 19 7.84 10.59 -8.06
C PHE A 19 6.73 10.70 -7.03
N VAL A 20 7.05 11.16 -5.80
CA VAL A 20 6.10 11.24 -4.69
C VAL A 20 6.18 12.62 -4.04
N PRO A 21 5.07 13.34 -3.81
CA PRO A 21 5.07 14.63 -3.11
C PRO A 21 5.64 14.50 -1.69
N GLU A 22 6.31 15.56 -1.22
CA GLU A 22 6.85 15.60 0.14
C GLU A 22 5.70 15.69 1.15
N PRO A 23 5.56 14.73 2.08
CA PRO A 23 4.62 14.85 3.19
C PRO A 23 5.22 15.78 4.26
N LEU A 24 4.48 16.83 4.63
CA LEU A 24 4.96 17.89 5.54
C LEU A 24 4.48 17.68 6.96
N ALA A 25 3.20 17.33 7.15
CA ALA A 25 2.61 17.12 8.46
C ALA A 25 1.28 16.36 8.37
N TRP A 26 0.90 15.71 9.45
CA TRP A 26 -0.46 15.24 9.68
C TRP A 26 -0.88 15.55 11.11
N GLY A 27 -2.17 15.55 11.38
CA GLY A 27 -2.68 15.79 12.72
C GLY A 27 -4.19 15.82 12.80
N ARG A 28 -4.67 16.08 14.02
CA ARG A 28 -6.08 16.25 14.33
C ARG A 28 -6.38 17.72 14.58
N TYR A 29 -7.50 18.21 14.05
CA TYR A 29 -7.98 19.54 14.41
C TYR A 29 -8.41 19.60 15.87
N ASN A 30 -8.24 20.77 16.48
CA ASN A 30 -8.65 21.02 17.88
C ASN A 30 -10.16 21.25 17.99
N GLN A 31 -10.96 20.37 17.37
CA GLN A 31 -12.41 20.32 17.47
C GLN A 31 -12.82 18.89 17.82
N SER A 32 -13.83 18.75 18.67
CA SER A 32 -14.26 17.43 19.15
C SER A 32 -15.29 16.76 18.24
N GLU A 33 -16.11 17.54 17.51
CA GLU A 33 -17.19 17.01 16.67
C GLU A 33 -17.40 17.84 15.41
N PRO A 34 -17.35 17.22 14.21
CA PRO A 34 -16.82 15.88 14.01
C PRO A 34 -15.32 15.82 14.26
N GLU A 35 -14.83 14.67 14.71
CA GLU A 35 -13.39 14.43 14.80
C GLU A 35 -12.79 14.46 13.39
N THR A 36 -11.88 15.40 13.15
CA THR A 36 -11.36 15.69 11.81
C THR A 36 -9.85 15.70 11.83
N TYR A 37 -9.27 15.04 10.85
CA TYR A 37 -7.82 14.93 10.65
C TYR A 37 -7.40 15.68 9.38
N PHE A 38 -6.12 16.03 9.28
CA PHE A 38 -5.53 16.60 8.09
C PHE A 38 -4.22 15.92 7.73
N LEU A 39 -3.93 15.89 6.46
CA LEU A 39 -2.63 15.61 5.87
C LEU A 39 -2.19 16.85 5.10
N LEU A 40 -0.97 17.30 5.31
CA LEU A 40 -0.33 18.39 4.59
C LEU A 40 0.85 17.82 3.79
N ALA A 41 0.83 18.03 2.49
CA ALA A 41 1.89 17.59 1.59
C ALA A 41 2.25 18.70 0.60
N GLU A 42 3.37 18.52 -0.10
CA GLU A 42 3.77 19.36 -1.23
C GLU A 42 2.64 19.44 -2.27
N PHE A 43 2.31 20.66 -2.67
CA PHE A 43 1.34 20.85 -3.73
C PHE A 43 2.00 20.64 -5.11
N ARG A 44 1.42 19.77 -5.92
CA ARG A 44 1.78 19.59 -7.32
C ARG A 44 0.63 19.96 -8.23
N ASN A 45 0.94 20.61 -9.33
CA ASN A 45 -0.06 21.06 -10.29
C ASN A 45 -0.47 19.89 -11.20
N VAL A 46 -1.62 19.31 -10.92
CA VAL A 46 -2.15 18.12 -11.64
C VAL A 46 -2.58 18.49 -13.04
N GLY A 47 -2.03 17.81 -14.04
CA GLY A 47 -2.45 17.90 -15.44
C GLY A 47 -3.71 17.06 -15.73
N GLU A 48 -4.44 17.46 -16.78
CA GLU A 48 -5.65 16.72 -17.23
C GLU A 48 -5.33 15.40 -17.94
N GLN A 49 -4.11 15.25 -18.44
CA GLN A 49 -3.70 14.05 -19.17
C GLN A 49 -3.06 13.02 -18.24
N PRO A 50 -3.34 11.73 -18.45
CA PRO A 50 -2.70 10.67 -17.70
C PRO A 50 -1.18 10.70 -17.94
N PRO A 51 -0.39 10.16 -16.98
CA PRO A 51 1.05 10.08 -17.14
C PRO A 51 1.49 9.29 -18.38
N ASP A 52 2.59 9.73 -19.01
CA ASP A 52 3.25 8.94 -20.04
C ASP A 52 3.61 7.54 -19.47
N PRO A 53 3.13 6.45 -20.07
CA PRO A 53 3.28 5.11 -19.50
C PRO A 53 4.74 4.64 -19.44
N ILE A 54 5.61 5.12 -20.33
CA ILE A 54 7.04 4.76 -20.34
C ILE A 54 7.73 5.44 -19.17
N LYS A 55 7.52 6.74 -18.98
CA LYS A 55 8.08 7.49 -17.85
C LYS A 55 7.53 6.95 -16.51
N PHE A 56 6.22 6.74 -16.45
CA PHE A 56 5.54 6.26 -15.25
C PHE A 56 6.09 4.91 -14.79
N THR A 57 6.12 3.93 -15.68
CA THR A 57 6.61 2.58 -15.35
C THR A 57 8.09 2.57 -15.01
N ALA A 58 8.91 3.44 -15.62
CA ALA A 58 10.31 3.59 -15.27
C ALA A 58 10.47 4.11 -13.82
N ARG A 59 9.70 5.14 -13.42
CA ARG A 59 9.72 5.69 -12.05
C ARG A 59 9.21 4.68 -11.03
N LEU A 60 8.15 3.96 -11.34
CA LEU A 60 7.63 2.91 -10.47
C LEU A 60 8.63 1.77 -10.27
N ALA A 61 9.27 1.32 -11.34
CA ALA A 61 10.32 0.30 -11.26
C ALA A 61 11.54 0.79 -10.46
N GLU A 62 11.89 2.07 -10.55
CA GLU A 62 12.95 2.70 -9.76
C GLU A 62 12.59 2.73 -8.28
N LEU A 63 11.35 3.12 -7.92
CA LEU A 63 10.84 3.08 -6.55
C LEU A 63 10.97 1.66 -5.96
N HIS A 64 10.45 0.65 -6.66
CA HIS A 64 10.52 -0.74 -6.20
C HIS A 64 11.97 -1.25 -6.04
N ARG A 65 12.84 -0.90 -6.99
CA ARG A 65 14.26 -1.31 -6.97
C ARG A 65 15.03 -0.70 -5.81
N ASN A 66 14.82 0.59 -5.56
CA ASN A 66 15.60 1.36 -4.60
C ASN A 66 15.08 1.23 -3.18
N SER A 67 13.79 0.88 -3.00
CA SER A 67 13.20 0.70 -1.68
C SER A 67 13.89 -0.43 -0.90
N LYS A 68 13.99 -0.25 0.42
CA LYS A 68 14.61 -1.22 1.33
C LYS A 68 13.77 -1.34 2.58
N SER A 69 13.20 -2.52 2.81
CA SER A 69 12.53 -2.79 4.08
C SER A 69 13.50 -2.58 5.24
N PRO A 70 13.16 -1.77 6.26
CA PRO A 70 14.05 -1.47 7.38
C PRO A 70 14.38 -2.69 8.23
N THR A 71 13.55 -3.72 8.18
CA THR A 71 13.71 -4.99 8.89
C THR A 71 14.15 -6.14 7.98
N GLY A 72 14.16 -5.91 6.66
CA GLY A 72 14.35 -6.96 5.67
C GLY A 72 13.15 -7.91 5.52
N LYS A 73 12.01 -7.59 6.17
CA LYS A 73 10.77 -8.38 6.19
C LYS A 73 9.66 -7.69 5.42
N PHE A 74 8.57 -8.42 5.21
CA PHE A 74 7.32 -7.93 4.64
C PHE A 74 6.45 -7.29 5.71
N GLY A 75 5.67 -6.26 5.36
CA GLY A 75 4.83 -5.52 6.28
C GLY A 75 5.14 -4.03 6.33
N PHE A 76 4.71 -3.36 7.38
CA PHE A 76 4.97 -1.94 7.60
C PHE A 76 5.05 -1.64 9.09
N HIS A 77 5.46 -0.44 9.46
CA HIS A 77 5.61 -0.05 10.87
C HIS A 77 4.34 0.56 11.47
N THR A 78 3.31 0.78 10.64
CA THR A 78 1.99 1.30 11.07
C THR A 78 0.88 0.69 10.21
N THR A 79 -0.36 0.76 10.74
CA THR A 79 -1.57 0.40 10.00
C THR A 79 -1.77 1.40 8.86
N THR A 80 -1.98 0.89 7.65
CA THR A 80 -2.36 1.68 6.47
C THR A 80 -3.81 1.40 6.10
N CYS A 81 -4.37 2.19 5.18
CA CYS A 81 -5.74 2.03 4.75
C CYS A 81 -5.82 2.00 3.23
N HIS A 82 -6.82 1.28 2.74
CA HIS A 82 -7.29 1.33 1.38
C HIS A 82 -8.72 1.90 1.43
N ALA A 83 -8.88 3.15 1.07
CA ALA A 83 -10.07 3.94 1.38
C ALA A 83 -10.41 3.86 2.90
N PHE A 84 -11.58 3.35 3.25
CA PHE A 84 -12.00 3.20 4.65
C PHE A 84 -11.68 1.83 5.25
N ILE A 85 -10.94 0.98 4.54
CA ILE A 85 -10.60 -0.38 4.96
C ILE A 85 -9.20 -0.37 5.57
N GLU A 86 -9.11 -0.59 6.87
CA GLU A 86 -7.83 -0.78 7.55
C GLU A 86 -7.16 -2.07 7.08
N GLN A 87 -5.89 -1.95 6.71
CA GLN A 87 -5.03 -3.08 6.35
C GLN A 87 -4.17 -3.46 7.54
N ILE A 88 -4.05 -4.74 7.83
CA ILE A 88 -3.11 -5.23 8.86
C ILE A 88 -1.69 -5.18 8.29
N THR A 89 -1.11 -4.00 8.25
CA THR A 89 0.24 -3.77 7.77
C THR A 89 1.26 -3.58 8.90
N ASP A 90 0.81 -3.20 10.11
CA ASP A 90 1.58 -2.92 11.31
C ASP A 90 2.28 -4.15 11.93
N CYS A 91 2.91 -4.91 11.08
CA CYS A 91 3.58 -6.14 11.44
C CYS A 91 4.74 -6.44 10.48
N TRP A 92 5.65 -7.27 10.94
CA TRP A 92 6.79 -7.71 10.14
C TRP A 92 6.83 -9.24 10.07
N GLU A 93 6.71 -9.76 8.84
CA GLU A 93 6.70 -11.20 8.55
C GLU A 93 7.89 -11.59 7.65
N ASP A 94 8.52 -12.70 7.95
CA ASP A 94 9.59 -13.26 7.13
C ASP A 94 9.06 -13.95 5.85
N SER A 95 7.77 -14.29 5.84
CA SER A 95 7.11 -14.98 4.73
C SER A 95 6.03 -14.11 4.10
N TRP A 96 6.20 -13.84 2.81
CA TRP A 96 5.17 -13.18 2.00
C TRP A 96 3.84 -13.96 2.01
N SER A 97 3.90 -15.27 1.91
CA SER A 97 2.71 -16.12 1.97
C SER A 97 1.91 -15.94 3.26
N ARG A 98 2.60 -15.83 4.42
CA ARG A 98 1.93 -15.62 5.71
C ARG A 98 1.33 -14.23 5.84
N LEU A 99 2.05 -13.19 5.42
CA LEU A 99 1.49 -11.83 5.43
C LEU A 99 0.25 -11.74 4.55
N PHE A 100 0.33 -12.23 3.33
CA PHE A 100 -0.79 -12.22 2.39
C PHE A 100 -2.01 -13.00 2.91
N GLN A 101 -1.79 -14.20 3.48
CA GLN A 101 -2.86 -14.99 4.10
C GLN A 101 -3.57 -14.20 5.20
N ARG A 102 -2.79 -13.54 6.08
CA ARG A 102 -3.34 -12.78 7.21
C ARG A 102 -4.15 -11.58 6.74
N GLN A 103 -3.67 -10.85 5.76
CA GLN A 103 -4.38 -9.70 5.17
C GLN A 103 -5.67 -10.16 4.47
N LEU A 104 -5.60 -11.20 3.65
CA LEU A 104 -6.78 -11.74 2.98
C LEU A 104 -7.82 -12.26 3.99
N ALA A 105 -7.39 -12.97 5.02
CA ALA A 105 -8.29 -13.45 6.08
C ALA A 105 -8.97 -12.29 6.82
N HIS A 106 -8.26 -11.18 7.06
CA HIS A 106 -8.81 -9.98 7.68
C HIS A 106 -9.92 -9.36 6.80
N ILE A 107 -9.67 -9.18 5.51
CA ILE A 107 -10.66 -8.63 4.58
C ILE A 107 -11.90 -9.52 4.48
N VAL A 108 -11.72 -10.84 4.40
CA VAL A 108 -12.83 -11.81 4.42
C VAL A 108 -13.64 -11.68 5.71
N ALA A 109 -12.98 -11.57 6.86
CA ALA A 109 -13.67 -11.41 8.15
C ALA A 109 -14.45 -10.08 8.23
N MET A 110 -13.90 -8.99 7.72
CA MET A 110 -14.59 -7.69 7.65
C MET A 110 -15.82 -7.77 6.72
N ASP A 111 -15.70 -8.40 5.57
CA ASP A 111 -16.81 -8.61 4.65
C ASP A 111 -17.94 -9.42 5.31
N GLN A 112 -17.62 -10.53 5.94
CA GLN A 112 -18.58 -11.36 6.65
C GLN A 112 -19.26 -10.61 7.81
N ALA A 113 -18.51 -9.81 8.55
CA ALA A 113 -19.07 -9.01 9.63
C ALA A 113 -20.08 -7.96 9.14
N LYS A 114 -19.84 -7.37 7.95
CA LYS A 114 -20.69 -6.34 7.36
C LYS A 114 -21.88 -6.90 6.59
N ASN A 115 -21.67 -7.92 5.78
CA ASN A 115 -22.62 -8.44 4.81
C ASN A 115 -23.29 -9.75 5.25
N GLY A 116 -22.83 -10.35 6.35
CA GLY A 116 -23.30 -11.64 6.84
C GLY A 116 -22.51 -12.81 6.22
N MET A 117 -22.70 -13.97 6.82
CA MET A 117 -22.04 -15.18 6.36
C MET A 117 -22.84 -15.82 5.21
N TRP A 118 -22.15 -16.12 4.12
CA TRP A 118 -22.64 -16.93 3.02
C TRP A 118 -21.79 -18.21 2.97
N GLU A 119 -22.41 -19.36 3.23
CA GLU A 119 -21.69 -20.62 3.49
C GLU A 119 -20.83 -21.06 2.30
N ASP A 120 -21.37 -21.02 1.06
CA ASP A 120 -20.60 -21.39 -0.13
C ASP A 120 -19.37 -20.47 -0.33
N PHE A 121 -19.52 -19.17 -0.06
CA PHE A 121 -18.42 -18.21 -0.14
C PHE A 121 -17.37 -18.47 0.93
N LYS A 122 -17.81 -18.78 2.17
CA LYS A 122 -16.90 -19.15 3.25
C LYS A 122 -16.05 -20.37 2.89
N ILE A 123 -16.64 -21.41 2.34
CA ILE A 123 -15.91 -22.61 1.89
C ILE A 123 -14.83 -22.24 0.87
N VAL A 124 -15.16 -21.39 -0.12
CA VAL A 124 -14.20 -20.94 -1.13
C VAL A 124 -13.08 -20.10 -0.51
N CYS A 125 -13.40 -19.20 0.42
CA CYS A 125 -12.42 -18.39 1.13
C CYS A 125 -11.47 -19.27 1.97
N ASP A 126 -11.99 -20.21 2.74
CA ASP A 126 -11.19 -21.14 3.54
C ASP A 126 -10.25 -21.97 2.66
N LEU A 127 -10.76 -22.55 1.56
CA LEU A 127 -9.92 -23.28 0.60
C LEU A 127 -8.87 -22.39 -0.05
N THR A 128 -9.20 -21.14 -0.35
CA THR A 128 -8.24 -20.18 -0.91
C THR A 128 -7.11 -19.91 0.07
N LEU A 129 -7.45 -19.60 1.31
CA LEU A 129 -6.47 -19.32 2.36
C LEU A 129 -5.61 -20.55 2.68
N GLU A 130 -6.21 -21.73 2.82
CA GLU A 130 -5.50 -22.94 3.27
C GLU A 130 -4.73 -23.66 2.17
N LYS A 131 -5.17 -23.59 0.92
CA LYS A 131 -4.63 -24.39 -0.18
C LYS A 131 -4.04 -23.53 -1.30
N VAL A 132 -4.79 -22.53 -1.79
CA VAL A 132 -4.37 -21.77 -2.97
C VAL A 132 -3.23 -20.84 -2.65
N VAL A 133 -3.36 -20.03 -1.61
CA VAL A 133 -2.32 -19.06 -1.22
C VAL A 133 -1.00 -19.74 -0.90
N PRO A 134 -0.92 -20.77 -0.05
CA PRO A 134 0.35 -21.46 0.18
C PRO A 134 0.92 -22.11 -1.07
N ARG A 135 0.08 -22.74 -1.89
CA ARG A 135 0.54 -23.37 -3.12
C ARG A 135 1.20 -22.41 -4.10
N LEU A 136 0.69 -21.18 -4.20
CA LEU A 136 1.22 -20.18 -5.12
C LEU A 136 2.38 -19.38 -4.54
N LEU A 137 2.35 -19.03 -3.26
CA LEU A 137 3.29 -18.08 -2.68
C LEU A 137 4.46 -18.72 -1.93
N VAL A 138 4.28 -19.88 -1.26
CA VAL A 138 5.38 -20.56 -0.56
C VAL A 138 6.54 -20.91 -1.50
N PRO A 139 6.30 -21.39 -2.74
CA PRO A 139 7.39 -21.67 -3.68
C PRO A 139 8.28 -20.49 -4.02
N LEU A 140 7.81 -19.25 -3.84
CA LEU A 140 8.61 -18.05 -4.11
C LEU A 140 9.78 -17.87 -3.12
N GLN A 141 9.64 -18.44 -1.93
CA GLN A 141 10.62 -18.36 -0.84
C GLN A 141 11.14 -19.75 -0.38
N SER A 142 11.07 -20.77 -1.22
CA SER A 142 11.52 -22.13 -0.93
C SER A 142 12.66 -22.54 -1.84
N GLU A 143 13.37 -23.63 -1.50
CA GLU A 143 14.45 -24.22 -2.31
C GLU A 143 15.55 -23.22 -2.67
N GLY A 144 15.93 -22.37 -1.71
CA GLY A 144 16.98 -21.35 -1.90
C GLY A 144 16.53 -20.11 -2.67
N ARG A 145 15.25 -20.02 -3.05
CA ARG A 145 14.68 -18.80 -3.64
C ARG A 145 14.36 -17.77 -2.56
N SER A 146 14.52 -16.51 -2.90
CA SER A 146 14.13 -15.40 -2.05
C SER A 146 13.47 -14.30 -2.89
N ILE A 147 12.53 -13.59 -2.30
CA ILE A 147 11.99 -12.34 -2.84
C ILE A 147 12.42 -11.20 -1.92
N LYS A 148 12.83 -10.11 -2.53
CA LYS A 148 13.21 -8.90 -1.81
C LYS A 148 11.94 -8.13 -1.46
N PRO A 149 11.64 -7.83 -0.18
CA PRO A 149 10.55 -6.94 0.16
C PRO A 149 10.80 -5.55 -0.45
N CYS A 150 9.90 -5.10 -1.29
CA CYS A 150 9.94 -3.76 -1.87
C CYS A 150 8.68 -2.96 -1.50
N LEU A 151 8.86 -1.65 -1.37
CA LEU A 151 7.77 -0.74 -1.03
C LEU A 151 6.83 -0.60 -2.20
N ILE A 152 5.55 -0.89 -1.99
CA ILE A 152 4.49 -0.69 -2.98
C ILE A 152 3.60 0.48 -2.57
N HIS A 153 2.87 1.03 -3.52
CA HIS A 153 1.88 2.08 -3.27
C HIS A 153 0.68 1.59 -2.43
N GLY A 154 0.23 0.37 -2.70
CA GLY A 154 -0.89 -0.26 -1.98
C GLY A 154 -2.26 0.04 -2.57
N ASP A 155 -2.43 1.17 -3.27
CA ASP A 155 -3.68 1.57 -3.93
C ASP A 155 -3.40 2.28 -5.27
N LEU A 156 -2.63 1.65 -6.15
CA LEU A 156 -2.19 2.27 -7.40
C LEU A 156 -3.21 2.04 -8.52
N TRP A 157 -4.02 3.03 -8.77
CA TRP A 157 -4.98 3.11 -9.87
C TRP A 157 -4.88 4.49 -10.54
N ASP A 158 -5.67 4.76 -11.58
CA ASP A 158 -5.52 5.95 -12.41
C ASP A 158 -5.76 7.27 -11.64
N GLU A 159 -6.69 7.29 -10.69
CA GLU A 159 -6.98 8.50 -9.90
C GLU A 159 -5.90 8.83 -8.84
N ASN A 160 -5.00 7.87 -8.55
CA ASN A 160 -3.85 8.09 -7.66
C ASN A 160 -2.55 8.36 -8.43
N THR A 161 -2.67 8.69 -9.73
CA THR A 161 -1.55 9.00 -10.62
C THR A 161 -1.79 10.29 -11.36
N ALA A 162 -0.77 11.09 -11.58
CA ALA A 162 -0.89 12.34 -12.32
C ALA A 162 0.41 12.74 -13.03
N THR A 163 0.31 13.73 -13.92
CA THR A 163 1.45 14.45 -14.50
C THR A 163 1.54 15.83 -13.87
N ASP A 164 2.70 16.18 -13.33
CA ASP A 164 2.97 17.52 -12.84
C ASP A 164 3.13 18.49 -14.03
N MET A 165 2.23 19.47 -14.14
CA MET A 165 2.22 20.47 -15.21
C MET A 165 3.47 21.34 -15.25
N ASN A 166 4.17 21.50 -14.13
CA ASN A 166 5.37 22.34 -14.06
C ASN A 166 6.61 21.62 -14.60
N THR A 167 6.66 20.29 -14.46
CA THR A 167 7.85 19.49 -14.80
C THR A 167 7.62 18.52 -15.97
N GLY A 168 6.36 18.16 -16.23
CA GLY A 168 6.00 17.10 -17.18
C GLY A 168 6.38 15.70 -16.71
N GLU A 169 6.70 15.54 -15.41
CA GLU A 169 7.02 14.25 -14.81
C GLU A 169 5.79 13.59 -14.16
N PRO A 170 5.69 12.26 -14.22
CA PRO A 170 4.64 11.54 -13.53
C PRO A 170 4.86 11.59 -12.01
N PHE A 171 3.77 11.56 -11.25
CA PHE A 171 3.82 11.36 -9.80
C PHE A 171 2.62 10.57 -9.29
N ILE A 172 2.73 10.05 -8.05
CA ILE A 172 1.72 9.24 -7.38
C ILE A 172 1.44 9.81 -5.99
N PHE A 173 0.22 9.62 -5.48
CA PHE A 173 -0.25 10.13 -4.20
C PHE A 173 -1.37 9.23 -3.65
N ASP A 174 -1.84 9.49 -2.43
CA ASP A 174 -2.89 8.72 -1.74
C ASP A 174 -2.48 7.25 -1.52
N ALA A 175 -1.34 7.06 -0.88
CA ALA A 175 -0.73 5.74 -0.73
C ALA A 175 -1.16 5.03 0.57
N GLY A 176 -1.47 3.73 0.45
CA GLY A 176 -1.62 2.79 1.57
C GLY A 176 -0.48 1.77 1.60
N SER A 177 0.76 2.26 1.72
CA SER A 177 1.98 1.49 1.44
C SER A 177 2.28 0.37 2.44
N MET A 178 3.01 -0.61 1.95
CA MET A 178 3.70 -1.63 2.73
C MET A 178 4.84 -2.24 1.92
N TYR A 179 5.72 -2.98 2.57
CA TYR A 179 6.76 -3.79 1.91
C TYR A 179 6.22 -5.19 1.59
N VAL A 180 6.20 -5.54 0.30
CA VAL A 180 5.77 -6.83 -0.22
C VAL A 180 6.82 -7.49 -1.11
#